data_e9d7864f5964975fadc7d4c41f46ce4b
#
_entry.id   e9d7864f5964975fadc7d4c41f46ce4b
#
_cell.length_a   1.000
_cell.length_b   1.000
_cell.length_c   1.000
_cell.angle_alpha   90.00
_cell.angle_beta   90.00
_cell.angle_gamma   90.00
#
_symmetry.space_group_name_H-M   'P 1'
#
loop_
_entity.id
_entity.type
_entity.pdbx_description
1 polymer ?
#
loop_
_entity_poly.entity_id
_entity_poly.type
_entity_poly.pdbx_seq_one_letter_code
_entity_poly.pdbx_strand_id
1 'polypeptide(L)'
;ITARYPHQQQAAERLGGKLRADGHYDVVMDAIGSAASLKQATARVRPMGRIGLVGMFWEPTKLEQQFWAKEAVLIPAAGYYCKSPSRSFDGARTLLHQCPDIAQALITHRYPLDGVTEAFHTAGNRAAGAIKVVFDISKQ
;
A
#
# COMPACT_ATOMS: atom_id res chain seq x y z
N ILE A 1 2.84 -7.09 -8.57
CA ILE A 1 2.59 -5.76 -8.02
C ILE A 1 2.66 -4.70 -9.12
N THR A 2 1.87 -3.63 -9.02
CA THR A 2 1.97 -2.45 -9.88
C THR A 2 2.45 -1.28 -9.02
N ALA A 3 3.42 -0.53 -9.54
CA ALA A 3 3.96 0.65 -8.88
C ALA A 3 4.18 1.76 -9.92
N ARG A 4 3.84 2.99 -9.55
CA ARG A 4 3.81 4.12 -10.49
C ARG A 4 5.21 4.67 -10.79
N TYR A 5 6.06 4.73 -9.78
CA TYR A 5 7.36 5.39 -9.86
C TYR A 5 8.51 4.38 -9.82
N PRO A 6 9.65 4.66 -10.50
CA PRO A 6 10.80 3.73 -10.56
C PRO A 6 11.31 3.31 -9.17
N HIS A 7 11.41 4.24 -8.22
CA HIS A 7 11.88 3.93 -6.86
C HIS A 7 10.93 3.01 -6.10
N GLN A 8 9.60 3.10 -6.36
CA GLN A 8 8.62 2.16 -5.81
C GLN A 8 8.75 0.78 -6.45
N GLN A 9 9.06 0.73 -7.74
CA GLN A 9 9.30 -0.53 -8.46
C GLN A 9 10.53 -1.23 -7.90
N GLN A 10 11.64 -0.49 -7.73
CA GLN A 10 12.86 -1.00 -7.11
C GLN A 10 12.65 -1.52 -5.69
N ALA A 11 11.89 -0.78 -4.87
CA ALA A 11 11.53 -1.22 -3.52
C ALA A 11 10.70 -2.51 -3.54
N ALA A 12 9.75 -2.62 -4.47
CA ALA A 12 8.94 -3.83 -4.62
C ALA A 12 9.80 -5.04 -5.03
N GLU A 13 10.70 -4.88 -5.99
CA GLU A 13 11.64 -5.94 -6.43
C GLU A 13 12.59 -6.37 -5.31
N ARG A 14 13.14 -5.40 -4.57
CA ARG A 14 13.99 -5.65 -3.41
C ARG A 14 13.28 -6.50 -2.35
N LEU A 15 11.98 -6.32 -2.19
CA LEU A 15 11.13 -7.10 -1.27
C LEU A 15 10.58 -8.40 -1.90
N GLY A 16 11.10 -8.83 -3.05
CA GLY A 16 10.70 -10.05 -3.74
C GLY A 16 9.41 -9.94 -4.57
N GLY A 17 8.88 -8.73 -4.74
CA GLY A 17 7.72 -8.48 -5.58
C GLY A 17 8.08 -8.56 -7.07
N LYS A 18 7.17 -9.11 -7.87
CA LYS A 18 7.27 -9.10 -9.33
C LYS A 18 6.47 -7.94 -9.88
N LEU A 19 7.06 -7.11 -10.73
CA LEU A 19 6.41 -5.91 -11.31
C LEU A 19 5.38 -6.27 -12.38
N ARG A 20 5.40 -7.49 -12.88
CA ARG A 20 4.50 -7.96 -13.91
C ARG A 20 3.19 -8.44 -13.27
N ALA A 21 2.11 -7.74 -13.55
CA ALA A 21 0.77 -8.06 -13.06
C ALA A 21 -0.16 -8.34 -14.25
N ASP A 22 0.15 -9.33 -15.06
CA ASP A 22 -0.55 -9.72 -16.29
C ASP A 22 -1.50 -10.92 -16.11
N GLY A 23 -1.50 -11.52 -14.93
CA GLY A 23 -2.33 -12.68 -14.60
C GLY A 23 -3.68 -12.34 -13.98
N HIS A 24 -4.40 -13.41 -13.61
CA HIS A 24 -5.57 -13.35 -12.75
C HIS A 24 -5.25 -14.01 -11.41
N TYR A 25 -5.70 -13.39 -10.32
CA TYR A 25 -5.27 -13.72 -8.97
C TYR A 25 -6.46 -14.03 -8.06
N ASP A 26 -6.27 -14.94 -7.10
CA ASP A 26 -7.25 -15.25 -6.05
C ASP A 26 -7.57 -14.03 -5.19
N VAL A 27 -6.52 -13.28 -4.89
CA VAL A 27 -6.58 -12.09 -4.05
C VAL A 27 -5.85 -10.95 -4.74
N VAL A 28 -6.51 -9.80 -4.83
CA VAL A 28 -5.93 -8.54 -5.30
C VAL A 28 -6.04 -7.51 -4.19
N MET A 29 -4.96 -6.81 -3.88
CA MET A 29 -4.96 -5.73 -2.89
C MET A 29 -4.96 -4.38 -3.59
N ASP A 30 -5.97 -3.55 -3.35
CA ASP A 30 -6.02 -2.15 -3.80
C ASP A 30 -5.56 -1.24 -2.65
N ALA A 31 -4.35 -0.72 -2.78
CA ALA A 31 -3.76 0.21 -1.81
C ALA A 31 -3.84 1.68 -2.27
N ILE A 32 -4.59 1.98 -3.33
CA ILE A 32 -4.74 3.32 -3.89
C ILE A 32 -6.09 3.93 -3.48
N GLY A 33 -7.20 3.21 -3.67
CA GLY A 33 -8.52 3.66 -3.30
C GLY A 33 -9.12 4.67 -4.31
N SER A 34 -9.10 4.34 -5.58
CA SER A 34 -9.70 5.16 -6.66
C SER A 34 -10.53 4.30 -7.61
N ALA A 35 -11.41 4.95 -8.39
CA ALA A 35 -12.19 4.26 -9.42
C ALA A 35 -11.28 3.51 -10.41
N ALA A 36 -10.16 4.13 -10.80
CA ALA A 36 -9.21 3.53 -11.73
C ALA A 36 -8.50 2.31 -11.14
N SER A 37 -8.08 2.36 -9.85
CA SER A 37 -7.44 1.22 -9.19
C SER A 37 -8.42 0.08 -8.96
N LEU A 38 -9.67 0.38 -8.57
CA LEU A 38 -10.72 -0.64 -8.42
C LEU A 38 -11.04 -1.33 -9.74
N LYS A 39 -11.10 -0.58 -10.84
CA LYS A 39 -11.26 -1.13 -12.19
C LYS A 39 -10.12 -2.09 -12.54
N GLN A 40 -8.88 -1.70 -12.27
CA GLN A 40 -7.71 -2.56 -12.47
C GLN A 40 -7.76 -3.81 -11.57
N ALA A 41 -8.11 -3.66 -10.29
CA ALA A 41 -8.27 -4.78 -9.37
C ALA A 41 -9.34 -5.76 -9.85
N THR A 42 -10.49 -5.24 -10.31
CA THR A 42 -11.57 -6.05 -10.89
C THR A 42 -11.12 -6.79 -12.14
N ALA A 43 -10.33 -6.17 -13.00
CA ALA A 43 -9.80 -6.84 -14.19
C ALA A 43 -8.85 -8.00 -13.83
N ARG A 44 -8.10 -7.87 -12.75
CA ARG A 44 -7.07 -8.82 -12.30
C ARG A 44 -7.54 -9.90 -11.33
N VAL A 45 -8.62 -9.68 -10.62
CA VAL A 45 -9.21 -10.73 -9.78
C VAL A 45 -9.84 -11.81 -10.65
N ARG A 46 -9.67 -13.06 -10.29
CA ARG A 46 -10.36 -14.18 -10.97
C ARG A 46 -11.83 -14.28 -10.52
N PRO A 47 -12.68 -15.01 -11.24
CA PRO A 47 -14.04 -15.30 -10.74
C PRO A 47 -14.00 -15.88 -9.31
N MET A 48 -14.93 -15.43 -8.46
CA MET A 48 -15.04 -15.75 -7.03
C MET A 48 -13.83 -15.35 -6.18
N GLY A 49 -12.92 -14.52 -6.72
CA GLY A 49 -11.76 -14.03 -6.00
C GLY A 49 -12.07 -12.87 -5.07
N ARG A 50 -11.07 -12.37 -4.36
CA ARG A 50 -11.21 -11.35 -3.34
C ARG A 50 -10.42 -10.10 -3.70
N ILE A 51 -11.03 -8.93 -3.48
CA ILE A 51 -10.34 -7.64 -3.59
C ILE A 51 -10.29 -7.02 -2.20
N GLY A 52 -9.10 -6.94 -1.61
CA GLY A 52 -8.84 -6.23 -0.35
C GLY A 52 -8.67 -4.73 -0.60
N LEU A 53 -9.53 -3.92 -0.02
CA LEU A 53 -9.49 -2.47 -0.13
C LEU A 53 -8.71 -1.88 1.05
N VAL A 54 -7.43 -1.62 0.85
CA VAL A 54 -6.53 -0.97 1.83
C VAL A 54 -6.51 0.54 1.62
N GLY A 55 -6.63 0.98 0.36
CA GLY A 55 -6.76 2.39 0.01
C GLY A 55 -8.12 2.96 0.42
N MET A 56 -8.13 4.22 0.85
CA MET A 56 -9.37 4.93 1.19
C MET A 56 -9.98 5.54 -0.07
N PHE A 57 -11.26 5.24 -0.32
CA PHE A 57 -12.04 5.85 -1.39
C PHE A 57 -12.70 7.13 -0.86
N TRP A 58 -12.23 8.27 -1.32
CA TRP A 58 -12.76 9.59 -0.95
C TRP A 58 -13.93 10.03 -1.82
N GLU A 59 -14.05 9.43 -3.04
CA GLU A 59 -15.10 9.74 -3.99
C GLU A 59 -16.00 8.52 -4.23
N PRO A 60 -17.30 8.73 -4.51
CA PRO A 60 -18.20 7.66 -4.90
C PRO A 60 -17.65 6.90 -6.11
N THR A 61 -17.59 5.58 -6.00
CA THR A 61 -17.02 4.72 -7.04
C THR A 61 -18.03 3.68 -7.48
N LYS A 62 -18.21 3.56 -8.80
CA LYS A 62 -19.12 2.58 -9.40
C LYS A 62 -18.44 1.22 -9.48
N LEU A 63 -19.21 0.18 -9.17
CA LEU A 63 -18.84 -1.20 -9.51
C LEU A 63 -19.25 -1.48 -10.96
N GLU A 64 -18.27 -1.83 -11.78
CA GLU A 64 -18.52 -2.17 -13.18
C GLU A 64 -19.16 -3.55 -13.33
N GLN A 65 -19.82 -3.78 -14.46
CA GLN A 65 -20.49 -5.05 -14.77
C GLN A 65 -19.55 -6.27 -14.62
N GLN A 66 -18.27 -6.10 -14.95
CA GLN A 66 -17.27 -7.15 -14.81
C GLN A 66 -17.09 -7.65 -13.37
N PHE A 67 -17.28 -6.77 -12.37
CA PHE A 67 -17.25 -7.16 -10.96
C PHE A 67 -18.38 -8.15 -10.63
N TRP A 68 -19.59 -7.83 -11.10
CA TRP A 68 -20.76 -8.70 -10.91
C TRP A 68 -20.62 -10.02 -11.65
N ALA A 69 -20.15 -9.99 -12.89
CA ALA A 69 -19.95 -11.19 -13.70
C ALA A 69 -18.90 -12.15 -13.12
N LYS A 70 -17.97 -11.63 -12.32
CA LYS A 70 -16.96 -12.45 -11.62
C LYS A 70 -17.40 -12.93 -10.24
N GLU A 71 -18.53 -12.49 -9.73
CA GLU A 71 -18.97 -12.79 -8.35
C GLU A 71 -17.87 -12.51 -7.31
N ALA A 72 -17.07 -11.46 -7.53
CA ALA A 72 -15.93 -11.13 -6.71
C ALA A 72 -16.35 -10.51 -5.37
N VAL A 73 -15.56 -10.73 -4.33
CA VAL A 73 -15.82 -10.22 -2.99
C VAL A 73 -14.96 -8.99 -2.72
N LEU A 74 -15.59 -7.88 -2.27
CA LEU A 74 -14.88 -6.72 -1.75
C LEU A 74 -14.72 -6.84 -0.24
N ILE A 75 -13.50 -6.64 0.25
CA ILE A 75 -13.15 -6.71 1.67
C ILE A 75 -12.50 -5.38 2.07
N PRO A 76 -13.23 -4.47 2.71
CA PRO A 76 -12.64 -3.26 3.27
C PRO A 76 -11.64 -3.62 4.38
N ALA A 77 -10.44 -3.05 4.31
CA ALA A 77 -9.34 -3.29 5.25
C ALA A 77 -8.58 -2.00 5.59
N ALA A 78 -9.26 -0.86 5.52
CA ALA A 78 -8.64 0.46 5.68
C ALA A 78 -8.59 0.96 7.14
N GLY A 79 -9.22 0.26 8.08
CA GLY A 79 -9.31 0.69 9.48
C GLY A 79 -8.69 -0.30 10.46
N TYR A 80 -8.55 0.15 11.70
CA TYR A 80 -7.98 -0.64 12.81
C TYR A 80 -9.05 -1.38 13.63
N TYR A 81 -10.18 -1.73 13.01
CA TYR A 81 -11.31 -2.40 13.66
C TYR A 81 -11.06 -3.90 13.91
N CYS A 82 -9.88 -4.21 14.45
CA CYS A 82 -9.59 -5.53 14.97
C CYS A 82 -10.05 -5.64 16.44
N LYS A 83 -10.18 -6.85 16.96
CA LYS A 83 -10.58 -7.13 18.36
C LYS A 83 -9.70 -6.40 19.40
N SER A 84 -8.48 -6.04 19.05
CA SER A 84 -7.55 -5.25 19.85
C SER A 84 -6.70 -4.38 18.91
N PRO A 85 -6.76 -3.04 18.99
CA PRO A 85 -5.89 -2.16 18.22
C PRO A 85 -4.39 -2.44 18.43
N SER A 86 -3.99 -2.79 19.65
CA SER A 86 -2.60 -3.17 19.98
C SER A 86 -2.13 -4.37 19.16
N ARG A 87 -2.99 -5.34 18.87
CA ARG A 87 -2.63 -6.54 18.11
C ARG A 87 -2.07 -6.22 16.73
N SER A 88 -2.64 -5.25 16.02
CA SER A 88 -2.17 -4.86 14.69
C SER A 88 -0.81 -4.18 14.76
N PHE A 89 -0.60 -3.31 15.75
CA PHE A 89 0.69 -2.66 15.97
C PHE A 89 1.76 -3.65 16.43
N ASP A 90 1.43 -4.56 17.34
CA ASP A 90 2.36 -5.60 17.79
C ASP A 90 2.75 -6.55 16.66
N GLY A 91 1.80 -6.93 15.82
CA GLY A 91 2.05 -7.72 14.62
C GLY A 91 2.97 -6.99 13.63
N ALA A 92 2.72 -5.71 13.38
CA ALA A 92 3.56 -4.89 12.50
C ALA A 92 4.98 -4.73 13.07
N ARG A 93 5.11 -4.48 14.38
CA ARG A 93 6.41 -4.40 15.06
C ARG A 93 7.18 -5.71 14.95
N THR A 94 6.54 -6.83 15.21
CA THR A 94 7.14 -8.16 15.08
C THR A 94 7.61 -8.41 13.66
N LEU A 95 6.78 -8.10 12.65
CA LEU A 95 7.13 -8.25 11.25
C LEU A 95 8.35 -7.40 10.87
N LEU A 96 8.40 -6.13 11.28
CA LEU A 96 9.54 -5.25 11.00
C LEU A 96 10.83 -5.72 11.68
N HIS A 97 10.71 -6.33 12.86
CA HIS A 97 11.86 -6.92 13.55
C HIS A 97 12.38 -8.19 12.84
N GLN A 98 11.47 -9.05 12.37
CA GLN A 98 11.82 -10.27 11.65
C GLN A 98 12.29 -10.01 10.21
N CYS A 99 11.80 -8.95 9.58
CA CYS A 99 12.08 -8.57 8.20
C CYS A 99 12.58 -7.12 8.11
N PRO A 100 13.80 -6.82 8.56
CA PRO A 100 14.34 -5.45 8.57
C PRO A 100 14.47 -4.85 7.17
N ASP A 101 14.55 -5.65 6.13
CA ASP A 101 14.58 -5.22 4.73
C ASP A 101 13.35 -4.41 4.34
N ILE A 102 12.20 -4.62 5.01
CA ILE A 102 10.99 -3.82 4.77
C ILE A 102 11.26 -2.35 5.10
N ALA A 103 11.79 -2.07 6.28
CA ALA A 103 12.13 -0.71 6.68
C ALA A 103 13.23 -0.11 5.79
N GLN A 104 14.25 -0.88 5.45
CA GLN A 104 15.35 -0.45 4.59
C GLN A 104 14.90 -0.13 3.15
N ALA A 105 13.92 -0.87 2.62
CA ALA A 105 13.41 -0.65 1.28
C ALA A 105 12.40 0.51 1.21
N LEU A 106 11.63 0.73 2.28
CA LEU A 106 10.54 1.68 2.27
C LEU A 106 10.87 3.04 2.88
N ILE A 107 11.73 3.10 3.90
CA ILE A 107 12.13 4.39 4.52
C ILE A 107 13.18 5.05 3.62
N THR A 108 12.74 6.04 2.85
CA THR A 108 13.60 6.75 1.88
C THR A 108 14.22 8.01 2.45
N HIS A 109 13.56 8.65 3.42
CA HIS A 109 14.02 9.92 3.99
C HIS A 109 13.87 9.92 5.50
N ARG A 110 14.87 10.51 6.18
CA ARG A 110 14.88 10.69 7.63
C ARG A 110 15.17 12.15 7.93
N TYR A 111 14.38 12.74 8.81
CA TYR A 111 14.51 14.12 9.25
C TYR A 111 14.59 14.20 10.76
N PRO A 112 15.36 15.14 11.33
CA PRO A 112 15.23 15.48 12.73
C PRO A 112 13.87 16.17 12.98
N LEU A 113 13.46 16.26 14.24
CA LEU A 113 12.13 16.78 14.57
C LEU A 113 11.95 18.26 14.21
N ASP A 114 13.00 19.04 14.21
CA ASP A 114 13.01 20.46 13.78
C ASP A 114 12.89 20.64 12.25
N GLY A 115 13.15 19.56 11.47
CA GLY A 115 13.01 19.55 10.00
C GLY A 115 11.59 19.25 9.52
N VAL A 116 10.54 19.58 10.28
CA VAL A 116 9.13 19.22 9.96
C VAL A 116 8.69 19.74 8.59
N THR A 117 9.00 20.99 8.28
CA THR A 117 8.55 21.62 7.02
C THR A 117 9.12 20.89 5.81
N GLU A 118 10.42 20.62 5.80
CA GLU A 118 11.11 19.91 4.73
C GLU A 118 10.63 18.45 4.62
N ALA A 119 10.38 17.81 5.75
CA ALA A 119 9.86 16.44 5.78
C ALA A 119 8.49 16.34 5.10
N PHE A 120 7.56 17.27 5.39
CA PHE A 120 6.26 17.31 4.73
C PHE A 120 6.35 17.67 3.24
N HIS A 121 7.21 18.62 2.87
CA HIS A 121 7.49 18.90 1.46
C HIS A 121 8.00 17.67 0.72
N THR A 122 8.96 16.96 1.30
CA THR A 122 9.50 15.72 0.73
C THR A 122 8.43 14.64 0.63
N ALA A 123 7.63 14.44 1.66
CA ALA A 123 6.55 13.44 1.65
C ALA A 123 5.49 13.73 0.57
N GLY A 124 5.24 15.00 0.26
CA GLY A 124 4.34 15.43 -0.82
C GLY A 124 4.92 15.21 -2.22
N ASN A 125 6.24 15.15 -2.36
CA ASN A 125 6.91 15.02 -3.66
C ASN A 125 7.30 13.57 -3.97
N ARG A 126 6.31 12.75 -4.21
CA ARG A 126 6.52 11.32 -4.53
C ARG A 126 7.33 11.09 -5.80
N ALA A 127 7.28 12.00 -6.76
CA ALA A 127 8.04 11.90 -8.01
C ALA A 127 9.54 12.01 -7.77
N ALA A 128 9.97 12.73 -6.72
CA ALA A 128 11.37 12.88 -6.34
C ALA A 128 11.95 11.72 -5.51
N GLY A 129 11.22 10.63 -5.34
CA GLY A 129 11.73 9.41 -4.72
C GLY A 129 11.20 9.10 -3.33
N ALA A 130 10.26 9.89 -2.80
CA ALA A 130 9.70 9.66 -1.47
C ALA A 130 8.72 8.46 -1.46
N ILE A 131 9.01 7.43 -0.65
CA ILE A 131 8.08 6.34 -0.32
C ILE A 131 7.58 6.54 1.11
N LYS A 132 8.51 6.53 2.07
CA LYS A 132 8.23 6.78 3.49
C LYS A 132 9.23 7.79 4.04
N VAL A 133 8.70 8.85 4.59
CA VAL A 133 9.45 9.87 5.32
C VAL A 133 9.21 9.67 6.80
N VAL A 134 10.26 9.65 7.61
CA VAL A 134 10.18 9.45 9.06
C VAL A 134 11.00 10.51 9.80
N PHE A 135 10.62 10.78 11.03
CA PHE A 135 11.41 11.59 11.96
C PHE A 135 12.31 10.69 12.80
N ASP A 136 13.57 11.09 12.94
CA ASP A 136 14.50 10.46 13.86
C ASP A 136 14.51 11.26 15.17
N ILE A 137 13.80 10.74 16.16
CA ILE A 137 13.65 11.37 17.47
C ILE A 137 14.78 11.02 18.44
N SER A 138 15.68 10.12 18.08
CA SER A 138 16.80 9.69 18.92
C SER A 138 17.98 10.66 18.92
N LYS A 139 17.95 11.66 18.03
CA LYS A 139 19.00 12.69 17.90
C LYS A 139 18.46 14.04 18.39
N GLN A 140 18.14 14.12 19.65
CA GLN A 140 18.00 15.39 20.38
C GLN A 140 19.28 15.69 21.15
#